data_5d0e57152b01e61089cd9acd1c0dc53b
#
_entry.id   5d0e57152b01e61089cd9acd1c0dc53b
#
_cell.length_a   1.000
_cell.length_b   1.000
_cell.length_c   1.000
_cell.angle_alpha   90.00
_cell.angle_beta   90.00
_cell.angle_gamma   90.00
#
_symmetry.space_group_name_H-M   'P 1'
#
loop_
_entity.id
_entity.type
_entity.pdbx_description
1 polymer ?
#
loop_
_entity_poly.entity_id
_entity_poly.type
_entity_poly.pdbx_seq_one_letter_code
_entity_poly.pdbx_strand_id
1 'polypeptide(L)'
;MEQVKYNTPVMLSNSNQDSHHVKPLPEPTGLYPYHLDLEQVIPDKALLSQNDLYFQMVGDTGSVRHSDFQATVARCLQTQVNEDGEQAPSFLYHLGDIVYNHGEAHEYPAQFLEPYKNYPAPIFAIAGNHDGDINPNSSSPYQSLDAFMDVFCDTESRPIGFNSDRNSRKSMIQPHVYWTLETPLARFIGLYANVTKHGFIDDEQRNWFVEELRDAANQFADQALIVCVHHAPYSADSNHGSSLPIIHLLEGAFAEAGVRPDAVFSGHVHNYQRFHKTYADGMVVPYIVAGAGGYADLHELASLDNREVQALPAAYGQVQLMASCDVHYGFLKIGIHRCAAGLKLSGKYYSLSEPKDRIAKVYDQFDFLIKRPLLVEA
;
A
#
# COMPACT_ATOMS: atom_id res chain seq x y z
N MET A 1 4.30 25.49 23.99
CA MET A 1 4.15 26.06 22.63
C MET A 1 4.06 24.86 21.71
N GLU A 2 3.05 24.82 20.87
CA GLU A 2 2.91 23.77 19.85
C GLU A 2 4.05 23.92 18.84
N GLN A 3 4.79 22.85 18.58
CA GLN A 3 5.90 22.88 17.63
C GLN A 3 5.37 23.02 16.21
N VAL A 4 5.94 23.90 15.42
CA VAL A 4 5.57 24.07 14.02
C VAL A 4 6.15 22.90 13.22
N LYS A 5 5.28 22.13 12.57
CA LYS A 5 5.64 20.92 11.80
C LYS A 5 5.87 21.27 10.32
N TYR A 6 6.62 20.42 9.61
CA TYR A 6 6.79 20.54 8.16
C TYR A 6 5.45 20.33 7.45
N ASN A 7 5.19 21.11 6.41
CA ASN A 7 4.06 20.96 5.47
C ASN A 7 4.52 20.53 4.07
N THR A 8 5.75 20.08 3.96
CA THR A 8 6.39 19.55 2.75
C THR A 8 7.10 18.25 3.12
N PRO A 9 7.41 17.39 2.14
CA PRO A 9 8.21 16.20 2.40
C PRO A 9 9.58 16.57 2.97
N VAL A 10 10.11 15.67 3.79
CA VAL A 10 11.42 15.83 4.43
C VAL A 10 12.36 14.71 4.06
N MET A 11 13.66 14.94 4.24
CA MET A 11 14.70 13.91 4.19
C MET A 11 15.50 13.94 5.50
N LEU A 12 15.99 12.78 5.92
CA LEU A 12 16.88 12.66 7.07
C LEU A 12 18.32 13.01 6.67
N SER A 13 19.03 13.73 7.55
CA SER A 13 20.43 14.14 7.31
C SER A 13 21.40 12.95 7.25
N ASN A 14 21.06 11.81 7.89
CA ASN A 14 21.86 10.59 8.00
C ASN A 14 21.21 9.40 7.28
N SER A 15 20.82 9.57 6.02
CA SER A 15 20.29 8.46 5.20
C SER A 15 21.43 7.59 4.66
N ASN A 16 22.07 6.79 5.52
CA ASN A 16 22.99 5.76 5.05
C ASN A 16 22.20 4.68 4.31
N GLN A 17 22.55 4.46 3.04
CA GLN A 17 22.01 3.32 2.30
C GLN A 17 22.58 2.03 2.88
N ASP A 18 21.67 1.11 3.21
CA ASP A 18 21.97 -0.24 3.69
C ASP A 18 21.74 -1.30 2.61
N SER A 19 22.06 -0.96 1.35
CA SER A 19 21.87 -1.81 0.17
C SER A 19 22.52 -3.19 0.26
N HIS A 20 23.48 -3.38 1.17
CA HIS A 20 24.10 -4.68 1.45
C HIS A 20 23.18 -5.65 2.24
N HIS A 21 22.04 -5.20 2.71
CA HIS A 21 21.02 -6.03 3.35
C HIS A 21 19.97 -6.60 2.39
N VAL A 22 20.00 -6.22 1.12
CA VAL A 22 19.07 -6.72 0.08
C VAL A 22 18.99 -8.24 0.11
N LYS A 23 17.76 -8.77 0.09
CA LYS A 23 17.49 -10.21 0.05
C LYS A 23 17.13 -10.63 -1.37
N PRO A 24 17.46 -11.86 -1.78
CA PRO A 24 16.99 -12.40 -3.05
C PRO A 24 15.47 -12.49 -3.05
N LEU A 25 14.86 -12.29 -4.22
CA LEU A 25 13.42 -12.46 -4.39
C LEU A 25 13.07 -13.95 -4.48
N PRO A 26 11.91 -14.37 -3.99
CA PRO A 26 11.41 -15.73 -4.21
C PRO A 26 11.03 -15.92 -5.69
N GLU A 27 10.99 -17.18 -6.13
CA GLU A 27 10.46 -17.53 -7.45
C GLU A 27 8.96 -17.21 -7.54
N PRO A 28 8.47 -16.70 -8.68
CA PRO A 28 7.05 -16.44 -8.87
C PRO A 28 6.25 -17.74 -8.88
N THR A 29 5.02 -17.68 -8.38
CA THR A 29 4.06 -18.79 -8.46
C THR A 29 3.21 -18.75 -9.72
N GLY A 30 2.98 -17.54 -10.25
CA GLY A 30 2.21 -17.32 -11.47
C GLY A 30 3.08 -17.06 -12.70
N LEU A 31 2.41 -16.98 -13.85
CA LEU A 31 3.08 -16.71 -15.13
C LEU A 31 3.37 -15.22 -15.30
N TYR A 32 4.51 -14.92 -15.95
CA TYR A 32 4.79 -13.57 -16.43
C TYR A 32 3.67 -13.09 -17.38
N PRO A 33 3.21 -11.84 -17.31
CA PRO A 33 3.76 -10.71 -16.55
C PRO A 33 3.18 -10.52 -15.12
N TYR A 34 2.76 -11.58 -14.45
CA TYR A 34 2.32 -11.60 -13.06
C TYR A 34 1.01 -10.81 -12.81
N HIS A 35 0.01 -11.08 -13.63
CA HIS A 35 -1.33 -10.49 -13.51
C HIS A 35 -2.29 -11.42 -12.77
N LEU A 36 -3.16 -10.82 -11.99
CA LEU A 36 -4.31 -11.46 -11.37
C LEU A 36 -5.55 -10.62 -11.67
N ASP A 37 -6.53 -11.23 -12.34
CA ASP A 37 -7.83 -10.63 -12.55
C ASP A 37 -8.69 -10.80 -11.28
N LEU A 38 -9.32 -9.74 -10.81
CA LEU A 38 -10.21 -9.75 -9.65
C LEU A 38 -11.36 -10.76 -9.83
N GLU A 39 -11.83 -11.00 -11.07
CA GLU A 39 -12.87 -11.96 -11.38
C GLU A 39 -12.46 -13.42 -11.06
N GLN A 40 -11.17 -13.74 -11.02
CA GLN A 40 -10.67 -15.06 -10.62
C GLN A 40 -10.84 -15.32 -9.11
N VAL A 41 -10.89 -14.23 -8.31
CA VAL A 41 -11.02 -14.32 -6.85
C VAL A 41 -12.46 -14.06 -6.41
N ILE A 42 -13.18 -13.21 -7.13
CA ILE A 42 -14.61 -12.92 -6.93
C ILE A 42 -15.38 -13.41 -8.15
N PRO A 43 -15.77 -14.70 -8.19
CA PRO A 43 -16.37 -15.30 -9.38
C PRO A 43 -17.80 -14.83 -9.64
N ASP A 44 -18.50 -14.27 -8.65
CA ASP A 44 -19.82 -13.69 -8.87
C ASP A 44 -19.68 -12.28 -9.46
N LYS A 45 -19.75 -12.22 -10.79
CA LYS A 45 -19.65 -10.97 -11.55
C LYS A 45 -20.72 -9.94 -11.19
N ALA A 46 -21.83 -10.35 -10.60
CA ALA A 46 -22.86 -9.41 -10.13
C ALA A 46 -22.38 -8.55 -8.95
N LEU A 47 -21.34 -8.98 -8.25
CA LEU A 47 -20.69 -8.21 -7.18
C LEU A 47 -19.66 -7.20 -7.71
N LEU A 48 -19.30 -7.26 -9.00
CA LEU A 48 -18.33 -6.38 -9.63
C LEU A 48 -19.04 -5.37 -10.53
N SER A 49 -19.26 -4.17 -10.01
CA SER A 49 -19.84 -3.07 -10.78
C SER A 49 -18.88 -2.59 -11.87
N GLN A 50 -19.42 -2.29 -13.05
CA GLN A 50 -18.67 -1.66 -14.15
C GLN A 50 -18.58 -0.13 -14.00
N ASN A 51 -19.30 0.46 -13.05
CA ASN A 51 -19.38 1.91 -12.85
C ASN A 51 -18.75 2.37 -11.54
N ASP A 52 -18.70 1.50 -10.53
CA ASP A 52 -18.23 1.84 -9.19
C ASP A 52 -17.37 0.69 -8.64
N LEU A 53 -16.20 1.03 -8.11
CA LEU A 53 -15.32 0.12 -7.40
C LEU A 53 -14.98 0.72 -6.05
N TYR A 54 -15.29 0.03 -4.97
CA TYR A 54 -14.88 0.41 -3.63
C TYR A 54 -13.89 -0.61 -3.07
N PHE A 55 -12.86 -0.12 -2.43
CA PHE A 55 -11.85 -0.96 -1.77
C PHE A 55 -11.27 -0.25 -0.55
N GLN A 56 -10.61 -1.02 0.30
CA GLN A 56 -9.93 -0.50 1.48
C GLN A 56 -8.42 -0.62 1.31
N MET A 57 -7.66 0.26 2.00
CA MET A 57 -6.21 0.21 2.06
C MET A 57 -5.73 0.45 3.48
N VAL A 58 -4.74 -0.32 3.91
CA VAL A 58 -4.06 -0.18 5.19
C VAL A 58 -2.67 -0.80 5.10
N GLY A 59 -1.70 -0.26 5.77
CA GLY A 59 -0.36 -0.83 5.95
C GLY A 59 0.03 -0.86 7.43
N ASP A 60 1.14 -1.54 7.72
CA ASP A 60 1.80 -1.50 9.02
C ASP A 60 0.85 -1.95 10.15
N THR A 61 0.23 -3.11 9.93
CA THR A 61 -0.83 -3.61 10.82
C THR A 61 -0.30 -4.56 11.88
N GLY A 62 0.79 -5.29 11.61
CA GLY A 62 1.40 -6.22 12.56
C GLY A 62 1.92 -5.52 13.81
N SER A 63 1.92 -6.20 14.94
CA SER A 63 2.54 -5.71 16.16
C SER A 63 2.83 -6.84 17.14
N VAL A 64 4.07 -6.90 17.61
CA VAL A 64 4.49 -7.79 18.70
C VAL A 64 4.18 -7.21 20.09
N ARG A 65 3.77 -5.92 20.13
CA ARG A 65 3.42 -5.19 21.36
C ARG A 65 2.06 -4.52 21.14
N HIS A 66 1.17 -4.58 22.11
CA HIS A 66 -0.08 -3.79 22.13
C HIS A 66 -0.93 -3.88 20.85
N SER A 67 -1.36 -5.10 20.51
CA SER A 67 -2.17 -5.38 19.30
C SER A 67 -3.63 -4.88 19.36
N ASP A 68 -4.02 -4.12 20.37
CA ASP A 68 -5.42 -3.68 20.57
C ASP A 68 -5.95 -2.82 19.41
N PHE A 69 -5.11 -1.93 18.87
CA PHE A 69 -5.49 -1.12 17.71
C PHE A 69 -5.59 -1.94 16.44
N GLN A 70 -4.69 -2.92 16.21
CA GLN A 70 -4.77 -3.84 15.08
C GLN A 70 -6.14 -4.54 15.02
N ALA A 71 -6.56 -5.16 16.12
CA ALA A 71 -7.86 -5.82 16.19
C ALA A 71 -9.03 -4.85 15.97
N THR A 72 -8.89 -3.60 16.44
CA THR A 72 -9.90 -2.57 16.27
C THR A 72 -9.97 -2.07 14.82
N VAL A 73 -8.84 -1.84 14.16
CA VAL A 73 -8.78 -1.50 12.73
C VAL A 73 -9.39 -2.62 11.90
N ALA A 74 -8.98 -3.87 12.11
CA ALA A 74 -9.51 -5.03 11.38
C ALA A 74 -11.05 -5.16 11.54
N ARG A 75 -11.58 -4.96 12.76
CA ARG A 75 -13.02 -4.97 13.00
C ARG A 75 -13.75 -3.83 12.27
N CYS A 76 -13.20 -2.62 12.26
CA CYS A 76 -13.82 -1.48 11.58
C CYS A 76 -13.79 -1.66 10.03
N LEU A 77 -12.72 -2.22 9.49
CA LEU A 77 -12.64 -2.63 8.09
C LEU A 77 -13.75 -3.64 7.75
N GLN A 78 -13.88 -4.70 8.56
CA GLN A 78 -14.94 -5.70 8.42
C GLN A 78 -16.35 -5.08 8.50
N THR A 79 -16.58 -4.15 9.42
CA THR A 79 -17.87 -3.48 9.58
C THR A 79 -18.28 -2.75 8.32
N GLN A 80 -17.37 -2.03 7.66
CA GLN A 80 -17.69 -1.34 6.41
C GLN A 80 -18.06 -2.29 5.27
N VAL A 81 -17.40 -3.46 5.17
CA VAL A 81 -17.78 -4.45 4.14
C VAL A 81 -19.21 -4.99 4.39
N ASN A 82 -19.59 -5.15 5.64
CA ASN A 82 -20.89 -5.73 5.99
C ASN A 82 -22.04 -4.71 5.95
N GLU A 83 -21.78 -3.42 6.19
CA GLU A 83 -22.81 -2.42 6.48
C GLU A 83 -22.95 -1.33 5.42
N ASP A 84 -21.96 -1.10 4.56
CA ASP A 84 -21.96 0.03 3.60
C ASP A 84 -22.82 -0.23 2.33
N GLY A 85 -23.50 -1.38 2.23
CA GLY A 85 -24.43 -1.70 1.15
C GLY A 85 -23.78 -1.61 -0.25
N GLU A 86 -24.31 -0.78 -1.14
CA GLU A 86 -23.77 -0.60 -2.50
C GLU A 86 -22.37 0.01 -2.54
N GLN A 87 -21.94 0.63 -1.45
CA GLN A 87 -20.58 1.18 -1.29
C GLN A 87 -19.67 0.23 -0.51
N ALA A 88 -20.07 -1.01 -0.29
CA ALA A 88 -19.25 -1.98 0.42
C ALA A 88 -17.94 -2.24 -0.34
N PRO A 89 -16.79 -2.23 0.37
CA PRO A 89 -15.50 -2.54 -0.26
C PRO A 89 -15.47 -3.98 -0.81
N SER A 90 -15.02 -4.12 -2.06
CA SER A 90 -14.89 -5.42 -2.72
C SER A 90 -13.66 -6.21 -2.24
N PHE A 91 -12.63 -5.50 -1.74
CA PHE A 91 -11.40 -6.10 -1.21
C PHE A 91 -10.66 -5.13 -0.30
N LEU A 92 -9.69 -5.67 0.44
CA LEU A 92 -8.64 -4.93 1.12
C LEU A 92 -7.34 -5.08 0.32
N TYR A 93 -6.62 -3.98 0.07
CA TYR A 93 -5.25 -4.00 -0.43
C TYR A 93 -4.30 -3.57 0.69
N HIS A 94 -3.50 -4.52 1.18
CA HIS A 94 -2.57 -4.30 2.28
C HIS A 94 -1.23 -3.75 1.75
N LEU A 95 -0.75 -2.67 2.34
CA LEU A 95 0.42 -1.91 1.87
C LEU A 95 1.75 -2.36 2.50
N GLY A 96 1.79 -3.59 3.04
CA GLY A 96 3.00 -4.19 3.61
C GLY A 96 3.13 -4.01 5.11
N ASP A 97 4.17 -4.63 5.68
CA ASP A 97 4.40 -4.79 7.11
C ASP A 97 3.19 -5.41 7.82
N ILE A 98 2.89 -6.62 7.35
CA ILE A 98 1.78 -7.45 7.83
C ILE A 98 2.15 -8.05 9.18
N VAL A 99 3.43 -8.41 9.34
CA VAL A 99 4.00 -8.96 10.59
C VAL A 99 5.29 -8.24 10.98
N TYR A 100 5.58 -8.24 12.26
CA TYR A 100 6.77 -7.67 12.89
C TYR A 100 7.38 -8.66 13.89
N ASN A 101 8.68 -8.54 14.25
CA ASN A 101 9.67 -7.62 13.66
C ASN A 101 10.30 -8.18 12.38
N HIS A 102 10.12 -9.48 12.13
CA HIS A 102 10.67 -10.23 10.98
C HIS A 102 9.57 -11.10 10.38
N GLY A 103 9.71 -11.47 9.11
CA GLY A 103 8.71 -12.22 8.34
C GLY A 103 8.60 -13.72 8.71
N GLU A 104 8.56 -14.05 10.00
CA GLU A 104 8.51 -15.43 10.49
C GLU A 104 7.10 -16.00 10.43
N ALA A 105 6.98 -17.25 9.97
CA ALA A 105 5.68 -17.93 9.81
C ALA A 105 4.86 -18.00 11.12
N HIS A 106 5.51 -18.12 12.26
CA HIS A 106 4.83 -18.22 13.57
C HIS A 106 4.21 -16.91 14.04
N GLU A 107 4.55 -15.77 13.42
CA GLU A 107 3.99 -14.46 13.73
C GLU A 107 2.65 -14.21 13.02
N TYR A 108 2.43 -14.80 11.84
CA TYR A 108 1.23 -14.61 11.04
C TYR A 108 -0.09 -15.00 11.73
N PRO A 109 -0.18 -16.11 12.51
CA PRO A 109 -1.42 -16.44 13.22
C PRO A 109 -1.90 -15.31 14.12
N ALA A 110 -1.03 -14.73 14.93
CA ALA A 110 -1.39 -13.69 15.90
C ALA A 110 -1.54 -12.31 15.26
N GLN A 111 -0.64 -11.97 14.32
CA GLN A 111 -0.58 -10.61 13.77
C GLN A 111 -1.43 -10.39 12.51
N PHE A 112 -1.90 -11.47 11.86
CA PHE A 112 -2.69 -11.34 10.64
C PHE A 112 -3.92 -12.26 10.60
N LEU A 113 -3.72 -13.57 10.75
CA LEU A 113 -4.78 -14.53 10.49
C LEU A 113 -5.95 -14.40 11.48
N GLU A 114 -5.67 -14.22 12.77
CA GLU A 114 -6.71 -14.07 13.79
C GLU A 114 -7.40 -12.69 13.72
N PRO A 115 -6.68 -11.54 13.64
CA PRO A 115 -7.32 -10.22 13.48
C PRO A 115 -8.24 -10.13 12.27
N TYR A 116 -7.84 -10.69 11.13
CA TYR A 116 -8.59 -10.62 9.87
C TYR A 116 -9.46 -11.86 9.59
N LYS A 117 -9.59 -12.78 10.54
CA LYS A 117 -10.35 -14.05 10.38
C LYS A 117 -11.76 -13.86 9.83
N ASN A 118 -12.45 -12.85 10.32
CA ASN A 118 -13.83 -12.57 9.97
C ASN A 118 -13.99 -11.49 8.88
N TYR A 119 -12.90 -11.00 8.31
CA TYR A 119 -12.97 -10.06 7.18
C TYR A 119 -13.52 -10.80 5.94
N PRO A 120 -14.70 -10.40 5.38
CA PRO A 120 -15.43 -11.28 4.48
C PRO A 120 -14.97 -11.20 3.02
N ALA A 121 -14.18 -10.19 2.65
CA ALA A 121 -13.70 -9.98 1.28
C ALA A 121 -12.26 -10.50 1.09
N PRO A 122 -11.75 -10.60 -0.14
CA PRO A 122 -10.34 -10.88 -0.42
C PRO A 122 -9.41 -9.85 0.22
N ILE A 123 -8.21 -10.29 0.62
CA ILE A 123 -7.13 -9.42 1.08
C ILE A 123 -5.93 -9.63 0.18
N PHE A 124 -5.66 -8.64 -0.68
CA PHE A 124 -4.45 -8.57 -1.47
C PHE A 124 -3.36 -7.82 -0.73
N ALA A 125 -2.09 -8.06 -1.06
CA ALA A 125 -0.98 -7.40 -0.38
C ALA A 125 0.22 -7.16 -1.29
N ILE A 126 1.00 -6.13 -0.95
CA ILE A 126 2.43 -6.07 -1.19
C ILE A 126 3.15 -6.38 0.11
N ALA A 127 4.37 -6.88 0.03
CA ALA A 127 5.19 -7.08 1.23
C ALA A 127 5.88 -5.77 1.64
N GLY A 128 6.01 -5.55 2.95
CA GLY A 128 6.86 -4.52 3.52
C GLY A 128 8.29 -5.05 3.82
N ASN A 129 9.11 -4.20 4.41
CA ASN A 129 10.48 -4.60 4.75
C ASN A 129 10.52 -5.61 5.90
N HIS A 130 9.62 -5.51 6.88
CA HIS A 130 9.54 -6.47 7.99
C HIS A 130 9.03 -7.84 7.55
N ASP A 131 8.15 -7.92 6.55
CA ASP A 131 7.68 -9.19 5.98
C ASP A 131 8.80 -9.98 5.30
N GLY A 132 9.81 -9.30 4.76
CA GLY A 132 10.96 -9.90 4.09
C GLY A 132 12.20 -10.04 4.96
N ASP A 133 12.26 -9.40 6.13
CA ASP A 133 13.44 -9.46 6.99
C ASP A 133 13.56 -10.81 7.68
N ILE A 134 14.80 -11.24 7.87
CA ILE A 134 15.14 -12.54 8.45
C ILE A 134 15.67 -12.34 9.86
N ASN A 135 15.03 -12.97 10.85
CA ASN A 135 15.46 -12.96 12.23
C ASN A 135 16.82 -13.64 12.37
N PRO A 136 17.90 -12.92 12.72
CA PRO A 136 19.24 -13.50 12.85
C PRO A 136 19.34 -14.48 14.01
N ASN A 137 18.37 -14.47 14.93
CA ASN A 137 18.32 -15.35 16.10
C ASN A 137 17.27 -16.46 15.97
N SER A 138 16.69 -16.65 14.79
CA SER A 138 15.71 -17.71 14.57
C SER A 138 16.33 -19.09 14.80
N SER A 139 15.63 -19.92 15.55
CA SER A 139 16.04 -21.32 15.81
C SER A 139 15.85 -22.24 14.60
N SER A 140 15.06 -21.81 13.63
CA SER A 140 14.76 -22.57 12.39
C SER A 140 15.08 -21.69 11.18
N PRO A 141 15.97 -22.14 10.28
CA PRO A 141 16.27 -21.41 9.04
C PRO A 141 15.02 -21.22 8.18
N TYR A 142 14.85 -20.05 7.60
CA TYR A 142 13.84 -19.74 6.59
C TYR A 142 14.40 -18.71 5.59
N GLN A 143 13.76 -18.59 4.44
CA GLN A 143 14.13 -17.61 3.43
C GLN A 143 13.31 -16.33 3.59
N SER A 144 13.82 -15.24 3.04
CA SER A 144 13.06 -13.97 2.93
C SER A 144 11.74 -14.23 2.23
N LEU A 145 10.66 -13.72 2.79
CA LEU A 145 9.28 -13.81 2.26
C LEU A 145 8.65 -15.23 2.23
N ASP A 146 9.30 -16.28 2.77
CA ASP A 146 8.71 -17.63 2.76
C ASP A 146 7.27 -17.64 3.29
N ALA A 147 7.02 -17.02 4.44
CA ALA A 147 5.68 -16.99 5.02
C ALA A 147 4.71 -16.07 4.27
N PHE A 148 5.19 -14.95 3.72
CA PHE A 148 4.39 -14.09 2.86
C PHE A 148 3.92 -14.85 1.61
N MET A 149 4.82 -15.60 0.98
CA MET A 149 4.50 -16.44 -0.18
C MET A 149 3.42 -17.47 0.17
N ASP A 150 3.57 -18.18 1.31
CA ASP A 150 2.58 -19.16 1.76
C ASP A 150 1.18 -18.58 2.01
N VAL A 151 1.09 -17.29 2.37
CA VAL A 151 -0.19 -16.63 2.67
C VAL A 151 -0.80 -15.98 1.44
N PHE A 152 0.01 -15.35 0.58
CA PHE A 152 -0.49 -14.48 -0.50
C PHE A 152 -0.21 -15.00 -1.90
N CYS A 153 0.83 -15.81 -2.11
CA CYS A 153 1.29 -16.19 -3.44
C CYS A 153 1.14 -17.69 -3.67
N ASP A 154 0.12 -18.08 -4.41
CA ASP A 154 -0.14 -19.47 -4.74
C ASP A 154 -0.79 -19.59 -6.12
N THR A 155 -0.91 -20.79 -6.64
CA THR A 155 -1.67 -21.12 -7.86
C THR A 155 -3.13 -21.49 -7.57
N GLU A 156 -3.43 -21.86 -6.33
CA GLU A 156 -4.78 -22.19 -5.86
C GLU A 156 -4.96 -21.80 -4.38
N SER A 157 -6.17 -21.44 -4.00
CA SER A 157 -6.49 -21.09 -2.60
C SER A 157 -6.57 -22.36 -1.74
N ARG A 158 -5.64 -22.51 -0.80
CA ARG A 158 -5.49 -23.68 0.09
C ARG A 158 -5.36 -23.26 1.56
N PRO A 159 -5.54 -24.20 2.50
CA PRO A 159 -5.17 -23.97 3.90
C PRO A 159 -3.67 -23.64 4.03
N ILE A 160 -3.35 -22.60 4.78
CA ILE A 160 -1.96 -22.16 5.02
C ILE A 160 -1.25 -23.21 5.87
N GLY A 161 -0.09 -23.70 5.38
CA GLY A 161 0.58 -24.90 5.90
C GLY A 161 1.01 -24.78 7.36
N PHE A 162 1.47 -23.64 7.81
CA PHE A 162 1.92 -23.39 9.18
C PHE A 162 0.79 -23.00 10.15
N ASN A 163 -0.47 -22.83 9.66
CA ASN A 163 -1.60 -22.48 10.51
C ASN A 163 -2.42 -23.71 10.90
N SER A 164 -2.53 -23.99 12.20
CA SER A 164 -3.32 -25.10 12.73
C SER A 164 -4.83 -24.88 12.74
N ASP A 165 -5.29 -23.62 12.67
CA ASP A 165 -6.71 -23.31 12.62
C ASP A 165 -7.28 -23.54 11.22
N ARG A 166 -8.04 -24.65 11.06
CA ARG A 166 -8.67 -25.03 9.81
C ARG A 166 -9.81 -24.11 9.36
N ASN A 167 -10.33 -23.25 10.26
CA ASN A 167 -11.37 -22.27 9.98
C ASN A 167 -10.78 -20.88 9.68
N SER A 168 -9.47 -20.78 9.61
CA SER A 168 -8.77 -19.55 9.25
C SER A 168 -8.90 -19.23 7.78
N ARG A 169 -8.40 -18.07 7.37
CA ARG A 169 -8.29 -17.67 5.96
C ARG A 169 -7.42 -18.67 5.20
N LYS A 170 -7.78 -18.91 3.95
CA LYS A 170 -6.94 -19.65 3.00
C LYS A 170 -5.92 -18.71 2.34
N SER A 171 -4.92 -19.30 1.70
CA SER A 171 -3.98 -18.54 0.86
C SER A 171 -4.70 -17.78 -0.25
N MET A 172 -4.12 -16.65 -0.63
CA MET A 172 -4.46 -15.95 -1.86
C MET A 172 -3.73 -16.59 -3.05
N ILE A 173 -3.99 -16.05 -4.24
CA ILE A 173 -3.41 -16.54 -5.50
C ILE A 173 -2.68 -15.44 -6.25
N GLN A 174 -2.02 -14.54 -5.52
CA GLN A 174 -1.17 -13.53 -6.12
C GLN A 174 0.00 -14.21 -6.85
N PRO A 175 0.34 -13.78 -8.06
CA PRO A 175 1.31 -14.51 -8.89
C PRO A 175 2.76 -14.32 -8.47
N HIS A 176 3.07 -13.25 -7.74
CA HIS A 176 4.42 -12.90 -7.29
C HIS A 176 4.38 -11.87 -6.17
N VAL A 177 5.54 -11.51 -5.60
CA VAL A 177 5.69 -10.44 -4.58
C VAL A 177 5.63 -9.04 -5.18
N TYR A 178 5.83 -8.89 -6.49
CA TYR A 178 5.47 -7.72 -7.29
C TYR A 178 4.55 -8.18 -8.44
N TRP A 179 3.43 -7.51 -8.62
CA TRP A 179 2.37 -8.04 -9.47
C TRP A 179 1.32 -6.98 -9.77
N THR A 180 0.46 -7.26 -10.75
CA THR A 180 -0.64 -6.39 -11.14
C THR A 180 -2.00 -7.02 -10.85
N LEU A 181 -2.85 -6.30 -10.10
CA LEU A 181 -4.25 -6.63 -9.94
C LEU A 181 -5.06 -5.89 -11.00
N GLU A 182 -5.80 -6.65 -11.80
CA GLU A 182 -6.72 -6.12 -12.80
C GLU A 182 -8.14 -6.10 -12.25
N THR A 183 -8.83 -4.97 -12.42
CA THR A 183 -10.23 -4.79 -12.02
C THR A 183 -10.99 -4.06 -13.12
N PRO A 184 -12.32 -4.04 -13.12
CA PRO A 184 -13.08 -3.34 -14.18
C PRO A 184 -12.77 -1.85 -14.33
N LEU A 185 -12.34 -1.16 -13.26
CA LEU A 185 -12.15 0.30 -13.27
C LEU A 185 -10.74 0.75 -12.93
N ALA A 186 -9.89 -0.15 -12.46
CA ALA A 186 -8.54 0.20 -12.03
C ALA A 186 -7.56 -0.95 -12.23
N ARG A 187 -6.31 -0.58 -12.47
CA ARG A 187 -5.15 -1.45 -12.50
C ARG A 187 -4.22 -1.06 -11.35
N PHE A 188 -3.88 -2.02 -10.50
CA PHE A 188 -3.01 -1.82 -9.34
C PHE A 188 -1.67 -2.50 -9.62
N ILE A 189 -0.61 -1.72 -9.76
CA ILE A 189 0.75 -2.24 -9.88
C ILE A 189 1.38 -2.22 -8.50
N GLY A 190 1.60 -3.39 -7.92
CA GLY A 190 2.23 -3.59 -6.63
C GLY A 190 3.73 -3.83 -6.77
N LEU A 191 4.55 -3.08 -6.05
CA LEU A 191 6.01 -3.18 -6.05
C LEU A 191 6.50 -3.68 -4.68
N TYR A 192 7.55 -4.50 -4.70
CA TYR A 192 8.26 -4.90 -3.49
C TYR A 192 9.61 -4.21 -3.41
N ALA A 193 9.81 -3.40 -2.37
CA ALA A 193 11.00 -2.57 -2.21
C ALA A 193 12.05 -3.16 -1.26
N ASN A 194 12.07 -4.48 -1.09
CA ASN A 194 13.04 -5.24 -0.29
C ASN A 194 13.10 -4.81 1.20
N VAL A 195 14.09 -5.27 1.93
CA VAL A 195 14.21 -5.12 3.40
C VAL A 195 15.05 -3.93 3.84
N THR A 196 15.60 -3.15 2.89
CA THR A 196 16.44 -2.00 3.20
C THR A 196 15.63 -0.85 3.78
N LYS A 197 16.24 -0.06 4.66
CA LYS A 197 15.57 1.06 5.36
C LYS A 197 14.90 2.06 4.43
N HIS A 198 15.48 2.29 3.24
CA HIS A 198 14.97 3.28 2.28
C HIS A 198 14.40 2.66 1.00
N GLY A 199 14.27 1.32 0.99
CA GLY A 199 13.79 0.58 -0.17
C GLY A 199 14.86 0.37 -1.25
N PHE A 200 14.74 -0.76 -1.92
CA PHE A 200 15.56 -1.14 -3.07
C PHE A 200 14.71 -1.98 -4.03
N ILE A 201 14.74 -1.64 -5.29
CA ILE A 201 14.11 -2.41 -6.37
C ILE A 201 15.19 -2.67 -7.41
N ASP A 202 15.35 -3.93 -7.80
CA ASP A 202 16.35 -4.33 -8.80
C ASP A 202 15.93 -3.97 -10.23
N ASP A 203 16.87 -4.14 -11.16
CA ASP A 203 16.65 -3.80 -12.56
C ASP A 203 15.59 -4.69 -13.23
N GLU A 204 15.44 -5.95 -12.80
CA GLU A 204 14.44 -6.87 -13.35
C GLU A 204 13.03 -6.38 -13.03
N GLN A 205 12.74 -6.14 -11.75
CA GLN A 205 11.45 -5.60 -11.32
C GLN A 205 11.21 -4.20 -11.90
N ARG A 206 12.26 -3.35 -11.97
CA ARG A 206 12.14 -2.02 -12.59
C ARG A 206 11.74 -2.10 -14.05
N ASN A 207 12.37 -2.99 -14.84
CA ASN A 207 12.05 -3.16 -16.25
C ASN A 207 10.62 -3.67 -16.43
N TRP A 208 10.21 -4.68 -15.65
CA TRP A 208 8.84 -5.15 -15.59
C TRP A 208 7.85 -4.00 -15.28
N PHE A 209 8.17 -3.17 -14.30
CA PHE A 209 7.32 -2.03 -13.93
C PHE A 209 7.16 -1.02 -15.08
N VAL A 210 8.23 -0.73 -15.83
CA VAL A 210 8.15 0.14 -17.00
C VAL A 210 7.25 -0.46 -18.11
N GLU A 211 7.30 -1.77 -18.30
CA GLU A 211 6.41 -2.48 -19.23
C GLU A 211 4.96 -2.42 -18.79
N GLU A 212 4.68 -2.64 -17.49
CA GLU A 212 3.34 -2.52 -16.92
C GLU A 212 2.74 -1.12 -17.08
N LEU A 213 3.55 -0.07 -16.89
CA LEU A 213 3.13 1.32 -17.12
C LEU A 213 2.75 1.58 -18.59
N ARG A 214 3.56 1.08 -19.53
CA ARG A 214 3.30 1.20 -20.98
C ARG A 214 2.05 0.45 -21.38
N ASP A 215 1.87 -0.76 -20.83
CA ASP A 215 0.72 -1.60 -21.12
C ASP A 215 -0.58 -0.96 -20.62
N ALA A 216 -0.55 -0.42 -19.38
CA ALA A 216 -1.67 0.33 -18.83
C ALA A 216 -2.10 1.52 -19.71
N ALA A 217 -1.15 2.26 -20.27
CA ALA A 217 -1.48 3.39 -21.16
C ALA A 217 -2.05 2.96 -22.51
N ASN A 218 -1.57 1.85 -23.06
CA ASN A 218 -1.91 1.41 -24.42
C ASN A 218 -3.21 0.59 -24.47
N GLN A 219 -3.43 -0.28 -23.47
CA GLN A 219 -4.53 -1.24 -23.50
C GLN A 219 -5.66 -0.92 -22.51
N PHE A 220 -5.36 -0.18 -21.46
CA PHE A 220 -6.28 0.07 -20.34
C PHE A 220 -6.47 1.56 -20.06
N ALA A 221 -6.45 2.38 -21.10
CA ALA A 221 -6.54 3.85 -20.99
C ALA A 221 -7.84 4.36 -20.34
N ASP A 222 -8.86 3.54 -20.23
CA ASP A 222 -10.15 3.85 -19.58
C ASP A 222 -10.21 3.40 -18.11
N GLN A 223 -9.13 2.83 -17.58
CA GLN A 223 -9.00 2.42 -16.18
C GLN A 223 -8.09 3.40 -15.41
N ALA A 224 -8.31 3.50 -14.09
CA ALA A 224 -7.39 4.20 -13.21
C ALA A 224 -6.10 3.40 -13.04
N LEU A 225 -4.94 4.07 -13.10
CA LEU A 225 -3.63 3.47 -12.85
C LEU A 225 -3.16 3.80 -11.44
N ILE A 226 -3.06 2.79 -10.59
CA ILE A 226 -2.65 2.90 -9.19
C ILE A 226 -1.32 2.18 -9.00
N VAL A 227 -0.37 2.83 -8.34
CA VAL A 227 0.89 2.22 -7.94
C VAL A 227 0.92 2.07 -6.42
N CYS A 228 1.27 0.87 -5.95
CA CYS A 228 1.44 0.56 -4.54
C CYS A 228 2.89 0.17 -4.26
N VAL A 229 3.53 0.83 -3.32
CA VAL A 229 4.88 0.52 -2.87
C VAL A 229 4.99 0.76 -1.37
N HIS A 230 5.56 -0.17 -0.62
CA HIS A 230 5.56 -0.06 0.85
C HIS A 230 6.30 1.19 1.34
N HIS A 231 7.55 1.39 0.91
CA HIS A 231 8.33 2.56 1.32
C HIS A 231 7.76 3.85 0.74
N ALA A 232 7.42 4.81 1.61
CA ALA A 232 6.80 6.07 1.22
C ALA A 232 7.77 6.94 0.40
N PRO A 233 7.46 7.24 -0.88
CA PRO A 233 8.28 8.14 -1.69
C PRO A 233 8.38 9.52 -1.03
N TYR A 234 7.26 10.05 -0.59
CA TYR A 234 7.19 11.33 0.11
C TYR A 234 6.65 11.14 1.52
N SER A 235 7.37 11.68 2.50
CA SER A 235 6.98 11.69 3.91
C SER A 235 7.49 12.95 4.61
N ALA A 236 6.72 13.44 5.57
CA ALA A 236 7.09 14.53 6.46
C ALA A 236 7.33 14.04 7.90
N ASP A 237 7.50 12.72 8.12
CA ASP A 237 7.74 12.18 9.45
C ASP A 237 9.19 12.34 9.91
N SER A 238 9.39 12.20 11.22
CA SER A 238 10.70 12.37 11.85
C SER A 238 11.56 11.12 11.86
N ASN A 239 11.00 9.92 11.59
CA ASN A 239 11.68 8.63 11.76
C ASN A 239 12.28 8.10 10.45
N HIS A 240 11.53 8.20 9.35
CA HIS A 240 11.93 7.66 8.05
C HIS A 240 12.20 8.75 7.02
N GLY A 241 11.43 9.85 7.06
CA GLY A 241 11.45 10.84 6.00
C GLY A 241 11.00 10.26 4.65
N SER A 242 11.35 10.94 3.56
CA SER A 242 11.07 10.50 2.20
C SER A 242 12.10 9.47 1.74
N SER A 243 11.66 8.45 0.98
CA SER A 243 12.56 7.49 0.35
C SER A 243 13.10 8.01 -0.96
N LEU A 244 14.33 8.52 -0.97
CA LEU A 244 14.98 9.01 -2.19
C LEU A 244 15.19 7.93 -3.25
N PRO A 245 15.61 6.68 -2.91
CA PRO A 245 15.72 5.61 -3.88
C PRO A 245 14.39 5.31 -4.59
N ILE A 246 13.29 5.27 -3.86
CA ILE A 246 11.96 5.01 -4.45
C ILE A 246 11.47 6.21 -5.27
N ILE A 247 11.74 7.45 -4.85
CA ILE A 247 11.44 8.62 -5.69
C ILE A 247 12.18 8.51 -7.03
N HIS A 248 13.49 8.24 -7.01
CA HIS A 248 14.30 8.13 -8.23
C HIS A 248 13.82 7.00 -9.14
N LEU A 249 13.48 5.84 -8.56
CA LEU A 249 12.97 4.70 -9.30
C LEU A 249 11.64 5.04 -9.99
N LEU A 250 10.66 5.55 -9.24
CA LEU A 250 9.33 5.86 -9.76
C LEU A 250 9.39 6.94 -10.84
N GLU A 251 10.06 8.05 -10.56
CA GLU A 251 10.17 9.15 -11.53
C GLU A 251 10.94 8.74 -12.78
N GLY A 252 12.00 7.93 -12.63
CA GLY A 252 12.74 7.37 -13.76
C GLY A 252 11.87 6.44 -14.61
N ALA A 253 11.10 5.55 -13.99
CA ALA A 253 10.18 4.66 -14.68
C ALA A 253 9.05 5.42 -15.38
N PHE A 254 8.45 6.42 -14.73
CA PHE A 254 7.40 7.27 -15.33
C PHE A 254 7.93 8.05 -16.54
N ALA A 255 9.13 8.60 -16.44
CA ALA A 255 9.76 9.32 -17.55
C ALA A 255 10.08 8.39 -18.73
N GLU A 256 10.58 7.19 -18.44
CA GLU A 256 10.91 6.19 -19.47
C GLU A 256 9.66 5.61 -20.15
N ALA A 257 8.62 5.32 -19.38
CA ALA A 257 7.36 4.82 -19.91
C ALA A 257 6.53 5.92 -20.63
N GLY A 258 6.79 7.20 -20.30
CA GLY A 258 5.96 8.32 -20.75
C GLY A 258 4.57 8.37 -20.08
N VAL A 259 4.42 7.68 -18.95
CA VAL A 259 3.14 7.48 -18.24
C VAL A 259 3.31 7.74 -16.75
N ARG A 260 2.33 8.39 -16.15
CA ARG A 260 2.25 8.59 -14.69
C ARG A 260 1.01 7.94 -14.13
N PRO A 261 1.05 7.44 -12.89
CA PRO A 261 -0.14 6.90 -12.23
C PRO A 261 -1.13 8.00 -11.86
N ASP A 262 -2.37 7.59 -11.60
CA ASP A 262 -3.41 8.48 -11.09
C ASP A 262 -3.33 8.62 -9.56
N ALA A 263 -2.72 7.66 -8.88
CA ALA A 263 -2.39 7.74 -7.45
C ALA A 263 -1.24 6.79 -7.09
N VAL A 264 -0.48 7.13 -6.04
CA VAL A 264 0.53 6.26 -5.42
C VAL A 264 0.16 6.06 -3.95
N PHE A 265 0.10 4.80 -3.50
CA PHE A 265 -0.18 4.45 -2.10
C PHE A 265 1.01 3.75 -1.47
N SER A 266 1.26 4.05 -0.19
CA SER A 266 2.37 3.49 0.58
C SER A 266 2.01 3.28 2.06
N GLY A 267 2.81 2.44 2.73
CA GLY A 267 2.85 2.23 4.18
C GLY A 267 4.16 2.77 4.76
N HIS A 268 4.85 1.93 5.57
CA HIS A 268 6.18 2.14 6.15
C HIS A 268 6.26 3.26 7.19
N VAL A 269 5.58 4.34 6.98
CA VAL A 269 5.50 5.47 7.90
C VAL A 269 4.22 5.34 8.70
N HIS A 270 4.35 5.11 10.00
CA HIS A 270 3.24 4.75 10.89
C HIS A 270 2.33 5.94 11.21
N ASN A 271 1.75 6.53 10.17
CA ASN A 271 0.76 7.59 10.26
C ASN A 271 -0.02 7.71 8.94
N TYR A 272 -0.88 8.72 8.84
CA TYR A 272 -1.54 9.09 7.60
C TYR A 272 -0.96 10.39 7.07
N GLN A 273 -0.60 10.41 5.77
CA GLN A 273 -0.20 11.61 5.07
C GLN A 273 -0.74 11.59 3.64
N ARG A 274 -1.21 12.73 3.13
CA ARG A 274 -1.62 12.88 1.74
C ARG A 274 -0.89 14.08 1.12
N PHE A 275 -0.03 13.79 0.17
CA PHE A 275 0.69 14.78 -0.62
C PHE A 275 0.08 14.93 -2.00
N HIS A 276 0.18 16.14 -2.54
CA HIS A 276 -0.03 16.42 -3.96
C HIS A 276 1.29 16.76 -4.61
N LYS A 277 1.67 15.98 -5.62
CA LYS A 277 2.81 16.30 -6.49
C LYS A 277 2.28 16.94 -7.76
N THR A 278 2.71 18.18 -8.02
CA THR A 278 2.36 18.91 -9.24
C THR A 278 3.53 18.81 -10.23
N TYR A 279 3.27 18.28 -11.41
CA TYR A 279 4.21 18.18 -12.50
C TYR A 279 4.21 19.42 -13.38
N ALA A 280 5.25 19.62 -14.21
CA ALA A 280 5.43 20.80 -15.04
C ALA A 280 4.31 21.04 -16.07
N ASP A 281 3.61 19.97 -16.47
CA ASP A 281 2.43 20.03 -17.37
C ASP A 281 1.12 20.34 -16.63
N GLY A 282 1.17 20.56 -15.32
CA GLY A 282 0.02 20.83 -14.47
C GLY A 282 -0.72 19.59 -13.98
N MET A 283 -0.29 18.37 -14.35
CA MET A 283 -0.85 17.16 -13.78
C MET A 283 -0.54 17.08 -12.28
N VAL A 284 -1.55 16.74 -11.48
CA VAL A 284 -1.41 16.50 -10.05
C VAL A 284 -1.60 15.02 -9.76
N VAL A 285 -0.62 14.41 -9.11
CA VAL A 285 -0.69 13.01 -8.64
C VAL A 285 -0.71 13.02 -7.11
N PRO A 286 -1.72 12.41 -6.47
CA PRO A 286 -1.74 12.19 -5.03
C PRO A 286 -0.77 11.05 -4.65
N TYR A 287 0.04 11.29 -3.63
CA TYR A 287 0.87 10.31 -2.93
C TYR A 287 0.32 10.17 -1.52
N ILE A 288 -0.12 8.98 -1.17
CA ILE A 288 -0.88 8.76 0.07
C ILE A 288 -0.20 7.67 0.90
N VAL A 289 0.16 8.03 2.12
CA VAL A 289 0.68 7.12 3.13
C VAL A 289 -0.48 6.68 4.03
N ALA A 290 -0.64 5.39 4.23
CA ALA A 290 -1.67 4.79 5.08
C ALA A 290 -1.08 3.69 5.99
N GLY A 291 -0.02 4.05 6.73
CA GLY A 291 0.74 3.15 7.60
C GLY A 291 0.31 3.17 9.08
N ALA A 292 -0.83 3.74 9.41
CA ALA A 292 -1.34 3.74 10.79
C ALA A 292 -2.27 2.55 11.09
N GLY A 293 -1.96 1.36 10.55
CA GLY A 293 -2.85 0.19 10.59
C GLY A 293 -2.89 -0.59 11.90
N GLY A 294 -2.00 -0.31 12.85
CA GLY A 294 -2.04 -1.02 14.13
C GLY A 294 -0.70 -1.28 14.81
N TYR A 295 0.43 -1.01 14.17
CA TYR A 295 1.73 -1.11 14.82
C TYR A 295 1.81 -0.25 16.09
N ALA A 296 2.52 -0.71 17.12
CA ALA A 296 2.47 -0.15 18.47
C ALA A 296 2.80 1.33 18.59
N ASP A 297 3.65 1.86 17.70
CA ASP A 297 4.15 3.23 17.78
C ASP A 297 3.77 4.02 16.51
N LEU A 298 3.03 5.10 16.68
CA LEU A 298 2.78 6.07 15.61
C LEU A 298 4.01 7.00 15.45
N HIS A 299 4.25 7.46 14.23
CA HIS A 299 5.34 8.37 13.91
C HIS A 299 4.83 9.80 13.80
N GLU A 300 5.41 10.71 14.60
CA GLU A 300 5.07 12.12 14.53
C GLU A 300 5.64 12.78 13.27
N LEU A 301 4.95 13.80 12.76
CA LEU A 301 5.50 14.69 11.75
C LEU A 301 6.71 15.45 12.29
N ALA A 302 7.70 15.64 11.45
CA ALA A 302 8.92 16.34 11.78
C ALA A 302 8.66 17.82 12.11
N SER A 303 9.28 18.30 13.18
CA SER A 303 9.25 19.70 13.60
C SER A 303 10.32 20.51 12.87
N LEU A 304 10.04 21.78 12.58
CA LEU A 304 10.98 22.69 11.91
C LEU A 304 12.27 22.96 12.70
N ASP A 305 12.28 22.72 14.00
CA ASP A 305 13.45 22.85 14.87
C ASP A 305 14.26 21.54 15.01
N ASN A 306 13.80 20.43 14.39
CA ASN A 306 14.54 19.17 14.35
C ASN A 306 15.73 19.29 13.38
N ARG A 307 16.96 19.28 13.93
CA ARG A 307 18.21 19.45 13.18
C ARG A 307 18.64 18.25 12.36
N GLU A 308 18.03 17.10 12.59
CA GLU A 308 18.30 15.83 11.85
C GLU A 308 17.45 15.71 10.59
N VAL A 309 16.54 16.64 10.38
CA VAL A 309 15.56 16.62 9.29
C VAL A 309 15.70 17.90 8.45
N GLN A 310 15.57 17.73 7.14
CA GLN A 310 15.61 18.85 6.18
C GLN A 310 14.42 18.72 5.22
N ALA A 311 13.89 19.85 4.75
CA ALA A 311 12.92 19.83 3.66
C ALA A 311 13.51 19.17 2.42
N LEU A 312 12.69 18.40 1.72
CA LEU A 312 13.11 17.78 0.45
C LEU A 312 13.45 18.89 -0.55
N PRO A 313 14.63 18.84 -1.22
CA PRO A 313 15.04 19.86 -2.18
C PRO A 313 14.03 20.04 -3.33
N ALA A 314 13.87 21.28 -3.81
CA ALA A 314 12.95 21.62 -4.91
C ALA A 314 13.23 20.86 -6.21
N ALA A 315 14.44 20.30 -6.39
CA ALA A 315 14.79 19.44 -7.51
C ALA A 315 13.91 18.17 -7.62
N TYR A 316 13.29 17.75 -6.51
CA TYR A 316 12.34 16.61 -6.48
C TYR A 316 10.90 16.99 -6.89
N GLY A 317 10.68 18.25 -7.28
CA GLY A 317 9.41 18.77 -7.77
C GLY A 317 8.60 19.50 -6.70
N GLN A 318 7.42 19.98 -7.10
CA GLN A 318 6.49 20.64 -6.19
C GLN A 318 5.62 19.60 -5.50
N VAL A 319 5.92 19.31 -4.23
CA VAL A 319 5.19 18.34 -3.42
C VAL A 319 4.72 19.02 -2.13
N GLN A 320 3.41 19.02 -1.90
CA GLN A 320 2.79 19.67 -0.75
C GLN A 320 2.00 18.67 0.09
N LEU A 321 2.15 18.73 1.41
CA LEU A 321 1.32 17.99 2.35
C LEU A 321 -0.05 18.65 2.44
N MET A 322 -1.11 17.91 2.09
CA MET A 322 -2.49 18.40 2.04
C MET A 322 -3.28 17.98 3.27
N ALA A 323 -2.97 16.82 3.84
CA ALA A 323 -3.59 16.33 5.06
C ALA A 323 -2.63 15.34 5.76
N SER A 324 -2.75 15.24 7.08
CA SER A 324 -1.98 14.29 7.88
C SER A 324 -2.70 13.96 9.19
N CYS A 325 -2.48 12.77 9.71
CA CYS A 325 -2.90 12.33 11.03
C CYS A 325 -1.79 11.46 11.63
N ASP A 326 -1.06 12.01 12.58
CA ASP A 326 0.08 11.37 13.24
C ASP A 326 -0.19 10.98 14.71
N VAL A 327 -1.46 11.07 15.14
CA VAL A 327 -1.90 10.82 16.53
C VAL A 327 -3.00 9.77 16.65
N HIS A 328 -3.53 9.28 15.52
CA HIS A 328 -4.59 8.28 15.50
C HIS A 328 -4.31 7.19 14.50
N TYR A 329 -4.63 5.96 14.88
CA TYR A 329 -4.65 4.81 13.97
C TYR A 329 -5.80 4.92 12.97
N GLY A 330 -5.72 4.19 11.87
CA GLY A 330 -6.78 4.25 10.88
C GLY A 330 -6.49 3.51 9.59
N PHE A 331 -7.36 3.75 8.61
CA PHE A 331 -7.33 3.09 7.31
C PHE A 331 -8.03 3.94 6.25
N LEU A 332 -7.81 3.62 4.99
CA LEU A 332 -8.46 4.26 3.85
C LEU A 332 -9.63 3.43 3.33
N LYS A 333 -10.67 4.10 2.89
CA LYS A 333 -11.67 3.58 1.95
C LYS A 333 -11.62 4.44 0.69
N ILE A 334 -11.45 3.80 -0.45
CA ILE A 334 -11.31 4.43 -1.76
C ILE A 334 -12.48 3.99 -2.64
N GLY A 335 -13.00 4.92 -3.42
CA GLY A 335 -13.96 4.67 -4.48
C GLY A 335 -13.44 5.15 -5.82
N ILE A 336 -13.65 4.36 -6.87
CA ILE A 336 -13.41 4.76 -8.26
C ILE A 336 -14.75 4.70 -8.97
N HIS A 337 -15.14 5.82 -9.58
CA HIS A 337 -16.46 6.00 -10.16
C HIS A 337 -16.36 6.45 -11.59
N ARG A 338 -17.10 5.81 -12.48
CA ARG A 338 -17.27 6.28 -13.86
C ARG A 338 -18.21 7.48 -13.88
N CYS A 339 -17.80 8.55 -14.51
CA CYS A 339 -18.60 9.76 -14.63
C CYS A 339 -18.48 10.34 -16.06
N ALA A 340 -19.28 11.34 -16.40
CA ALA A 340 -19.28 11.96 -17.73
C ALA A 340 -17.93 12.56 -18.16
N ALA A 341 -17.05 12.91 -17.21
CA ALA A 341 -15.73 13.51 -17.46
C ALA A 341 -14.57 12.50 -17.42
N GLY A 342 -14.85 11.20 -17.31
CA GLY A 342 -13.88 10.12 -17.16
C GLY A 342 -14.09 9.31 -15.89
N LEU A 343 -13.01 9.06 -15.13
CA LEU A 343 -13.08 8.41 -13.83
C LEU A 343 -12.86 9.43 -12.71
N LYS A 344 -13.50 9.20 -11.58
CA LYS A 344 -13.30 9.96 -10.36
C LYS A 344 -12.78 9.02 -9.27
N LEU A 345 -11.63 9.31 -8.71
CA LEU A 345 -11.12 8.67 -7.50
C LEU A 345 -11.58 9.49 -6.29
N SER A 346 -12.27 8.86 -5.36
CA SER A 346 -12.66 9.44 -4.07
C SER A 346 -12.01 8.67 -2.94
N GLY A 347 -11.61 9.36 -1.88
CA GLY A 347 -11.00 8.71 -0.73
C GLY A 347 -11.45 9.29 0.59
N LYS A 348 -11.53 8.44 1.60
CA LYS A 348 -11.77 8.82 2.99
C LYS A 348 -10.77 8.10 3.88
N TYR A 349 -10.05 8.87 4.70
CA TYR A 349 -9.27 8.32 5.80
C TYR A 349 -10.14 8.29 7.05
N TYR A 350 -10.28 7.12 7.62
CA TYR A 350 -11.01 6.85 8.85
C TYR A 350 -10.03 6.69 10.01
N SER A 351 -10.20 7.46 11.08
CA SER A 351 -9.34 7.43 12.26
C SER A 351 -10.03 6.83 13.47
N LEU A 352 -9.21 6.27 14.37
CA LEU A 352 -9.57 5.63 15.63
C LEU A 352 -8.71 6.26 16.72
N SER A 353 -9.35 6.84 17.74
CA SER A 353 -8.67 7.52 18.84
C SER A 353 -8.35 6.59 19.99
N GLU A 354 -9.17 5.53 20.17
CA GLU A 354 -9.10 4.60 21.28
C GLU A 354 -9.23 3.14 20.82
N PRO A 355 -8.56 2.18 21.49
CA PRO A 355 -8.70 0.75 21.15
C PRO A 355 -10.14 0.21 21.33
N LYS A 356 -10.99 0.94 22.07
CA LYS A 356 -12.41 0.59 22.33
C LYS A 356 -13.36 1.19 21.30
N ASP A 357 -12.88 2.01 20.39
CA ASP A 357 -13.71 2.62 19.36
C ASP A 357 -14.39 1.53 18.52
N ARG A 358 -15.70 1.61 18.41
CA ARG A 358 -16.50 0.68 17.61
C ARG A 358 -16.70 1.17 16.19
N ILE A 359 -16.58 2.48 15.99
CA ILE A 359 -16.82 3.18 14.71
C ILE A 359 -15.66 4.12 14.47
N ALA A 360 -15.00 3.95 13.34
CA ALA A 360 -13.97 4.88 12.88
C ALA A 360 -14.62 6.16 12.33
N LYS A 361 -13.99 7.30 12.57
CA LYS A 361 -14.48 8.62 12.14
C LYS A 361 -13.75 9.09 10.92
N VAL A 362 -14.46 9.71 9.97
CA VAL A 362 -13.81 10.35 8.81
C VAL A 362 -12.96 11.52 9.32
N TYR A 363 -11.66 11.43 9.06
CA TYR A 363 -10.66 12.46 9.41
C TYR A 363 -10.29 13.32 8.22
N ASP A 364 -10.08 12.72 7.05
CA ASP A 364 -9.81 13.39 5.79
C ASP A 364 -10.69 12.84 4.68
N GLN A 365 -11.04 13.68 3.72
CA GLN A 365 -11.80 13.30 2.55
C GLN A 365 -11.27 14.06 1.32
N PHE A 366 -11.16 13.37 0.18
CA PHE A 366 -10.64 13.95 -1.05
C PHE A 366 -11.26 13.31 -2.29
N ASP A 367 -11.22 14.06 -3.38
CA ASP A 367 -11.65 13.62 -4.72
C ASP A 367 -10.63 14.07 -5.77
N PHE A 368 -10.36 13.21 -6.76
CA PHE A 368 -9.55 13.51 -7.93
C PHE A 368 -10.29 13.10 -9.19
N LEU A 369 -10.35 13.99 -10.18
CA LEU A 369 -10.84 13.66 -11.50
C LEU A 369 -9.66 13.11 -12.33
N ILE A 370 -9.78 11.86 -12.74
CA ILE A 370 -8.84 11.20 -13.63
C ILE A 370 -9.26 11.56 -15.05
N LYS A 371 -8.58 12.55 -15.64
CA LYS A 371 -8.79 12.96 -17.02
C LYS A 371 -7.96 12.08 -17.94
N ARG A 372 -8.60 11.20 -18.67
CA ARG A 372 -7.99 10.50 -19.81
C ARG A 372 -8.46 11.16 -21.09
N PRO A 373 -7.60 11.35 -22.11
CA PRO A 373 -8.06 11.75 -23.41
C PRO A 373 -9.08 10.70 -23.88
N LEU A 374 -10.30 11.15 -24.22
CA LEU A 374 -11.22 10.30 -24.96
C LEU A 374 -10.47 9.83 -26.21
N LEU A 375 -10.27 8.54 -26.36
CA LEU A 375 -9.87 7.99 -27.65
C LEU A 375 -10.96 8.41 -28.62
N VAL A 376 -10.69 9.43 -29.43
CA VAL A 376 -11.54 9.75 -30.57
C VAL A 376 -11.42 8.55 -31.49
N GLU A 377 -12.46 7.72 -31.58
CA GLU A 377 -12.54 6.68 -32.58
C GLU A 377 -12.31 7.35 -33.94
N ALA A 378 -11.23 6.91 -34.62
CA ALA A 378 -10.84 7.39 -35.93
C ALA A 378 -11.65 6.67 -37.03
#